data_2f4b3576ae02a6a8aea55f196046e67a
#
_entry.id   2f4b3576ae02a6a8aea55f196046e67a
#
_cell.length_a   1.000
_cell.length_b   1.000
_cell.length_c   1.000
_cell.angle_alpha   90.00
_cell.angle_beta   90.00
_cell.angle_gamma   90.00
#
_symmetry.space_group_name_H-M   'P 1'
#
loop_
_entity.id
_entity.type
_entity.pdbx_description
1 polymer ?
#
loop_
_entity_poly.entity_id
_entity_poly.type
_entity_poly.pdbx_seq_one_letter_code
_entity_poly.pdbx_strand_id
1 'polypeptide(L)'
;RLVIDEADPAKDYFEIDSKDDKVLITGNSDLSLATGLNWYLKYVAGIHLSWNNPSQKLPEVLPLPQKKIRQTTAMKNRYYLNYCTYSYSMAFWDWERWEKEIDWMAMHGINMPLSITGMEVVWYNLLKRIGYTTEEINEFISGPAFMAWWQMNNLEGWGGPNPDSWYRQQEALQKKIIARMRELGIEPVFPGYAGMVPRNIGEKLGYQIADPGKWCGFPRPAFLSTEDEHFDSFAAMYYEELEKLYGKAKYYSMDPFHEGGNTEGVDLAKAGTSIMGAMKKANPEAVWVMQAWQANPREAMVNTLDSGDLLVLDLYSEKLPQWGDPESMWYREKGFGKHDWLYCMLLNFGGNVGLHGRMEQLVNGYYNACAHINGKTLRGVGATPEGIENNPMMFELLYELPWREERFSPDIWLQGYLKARYGDDLSPEVTEAWRALEHTVYNAPKNYQGEGTVESLLCARPGFHLDRTSTWGYAKLFYSPDSTAKAAQLLLSVADRYKGNNNFEYDLVDIVRQSLADKANVLLEEISQSYDRK
;
A
#
# COMPACT_ATOMS: atom_id res chain seq x y z
N ARG A 1 -7.80 14.74 27.11
CA ARG A 1 -6.53 14.42 27.76
C ARG A 1 -5.98 13.13 27.17
N LEU A 2 -4.72 13.11 26.78
CA LEU A 2 -4.00 11.92 26.31
C LEU A 2 -3.08 11.43 27.43
N VAL A 3 -3.00 10.11 27.65
CA VAL A 3 -2.17 9.49 28.68
C VAL A 3 -1.52 8.21 28.11
N ILE A 4 -0.21 8.11 28.20
CA ILE A 4 0.52 6.88 27.87
C ILE A 4 0.55 5.99 29.12
N ASP A 5 0.23 4.70 28.92
CA ASP A 5 0.31 3.65 29.92
C ASP A 5 0.97 2.41 29.30
N GLU A 6 2.16 2.06 29.73
CA GLU A 6 2.98 0.98 29.16
C GLU A 6 2.68 -0.40 29.77
N ALA A 7 1.53 -0.60 30.40
CA ALA A 7 1.26 -1.77 31.24
C ALA A 7 1.19 -3.12 30.50
N ASP A 8 1.04 -3.18 29.16
CA ASP A 8 1.04 -4.42 28.38
C ASP A 8 1.92 -4.31 27.11
N PRO A 9 3.19 -4.70 27.19
CA PRO A 9 4.10 -4.63 26.02
C PRO A 9 3.80 -5.68 24.93
N ALA A 10 2.90 -6.65 25.18
CA ALA A 10 2.60 -7.71 24.24
C ALA A 10 1.55 -7.30 23.20
N LYS A 11 0.71 -6.31 23.51
CA LYS A 11 -0.39 -5.84 22.68
C LYS A 11 -0.40 -4.32 22.62
N ASP A 12 -0.73 -3.78 21.47
CA ASP A 12 -1.15 -2.39 21.37
C ASP A 12 -2.58 -2.25 21.89
N TYR A 13 -2.86 -1.16 22.59
CA TYR A 13 -4.21 -0.84 23.04
C TYR A 13 -4.45 0.65 23.16
N PHE A 14 -5.72 1.02 23.09
CA PHE A 14 -6.21 2.31 23.53
C PHE A 14 -7.52 2.16 24.30
N GLU A 15 -7.78 3.15 25.15
CA GLU A 15 -9.03 3.30 25.89
C GLU A 15 -9.58 4.69 25.69
N ILE A 16 -10.90 4.80 25.57
CA ILE A 16 -11.64 6.06 25.50
C ILE A 16 -12.62 6.06 26.67
N ASP A 17 -12.51 7.06 27.54
CA ASP A 17 -13.34 7.20 28.74
C ASP A 17 -13.62 8.69 29.00
N SER A 18 -14.35 8.99 30.04
CA SER A 18 -14.57 10.35 30.54
C SER A 18 -14.05 10.48 31.97
N LYS A 19 -13.44 11.63 32.27
CA LYS A 19 -12.99 11.99 33.59
C LYS A 19 -13.09 13.51 33.78
N ASP A 20 -13.71 13.94 34.88
CA ASP A 20 -13.85 15.37 35.22
C ASP A 20 -14.46 16.18 34.07
N ASP A 21 -15.54 15.67 33.46
CA ASP A 21 -16.25 16.24 32.28
C ASP A 21 -15.36 16.43 31.04
N LYS A 22 -14.28 15.67 30.94
CA LYS A 22 -13.35 15.67 29.81
C LYS A 22 -13.24 14.28 29.21
N VAL A 23 -13.06 14.22 27.89
CA VAL A 23 -12.68 13.00 27.20
C VAL A 23 -11.26 12.62 27.63
N LEU A 24 -11.08 11.37 28.02
CA LEU A 24 -9.79 10.79 28.35
C LEU A 24 -9.46 9.69 27.36
N ILE A 25 -8.33 9.81 26.65
CA ILE A 25 -7.79 8.77 25.79
C ILE A 25 -6.49 8.28 26.43
N THR A 26 -6.40 6.97 26.63
CA THR A 26 -5.21 6.28 27.19
C THR A 26 -4.75 5.26 26.17
N GLY A 27 -3.44 5.09 26.04
CA GLY A 27 -2.83 4.10 25.14
C GLY A 27 -1.40 3.78 25.57
N ASN A 28 -0.83 2.70 25.02
CA ASN A 28 0.54 2.28 25.37
C ASN A 28 1.64 2.89 24.48
N SER A 29 1.26 3.74 23.51
CA SER A 29 2.19 4.46 22.65
C SER A 29 1.52 5.71 22.05
N ASP A 30 2.31 6.62 21.48
CA ASP A 30 1.81 7.78 20.76
C ASP A 30 0.90 7.37 19.60
N LEU A 31 1.27 6.30 18.90
CA LEU A 31 0.48 5.75 17.81
C LEU A 31 -0.86 5.19 18.28
N SER A 32 -0.88 4.47 19.40
CA SER A 32 -2.12 3.98 20.02
C SER A 32 -3.02 5.13 20.47
N LEU A 33 -2.45 6.24 20.98
CA LEU A 33 -3.21 7.44 21.29
C LEU A 33 -3.82 8.09 20.04
N ALA A 34 -3.06 8.20 18.95
CA ALA A 34 -3.56 8.74 17.68
C ALA A 34 -4.70 7.87 17.12
N THR A 35 -4.55 6.55 17.14
CA THR A 35 -5.60 5.59 16.76
C THR A 35 -6.84 5.74 17.64
N GLY A 36 -6.66 5.85 18.96
CA GLY A 36 -7.75 6.09 19.91
C GLY A 36 -8.46 7.41 19.68
N LEU A 37 -7.72 8.45 19.29
CA LEU A 37 -8.29 9.75 18.92
C LEU A 37 -9.16 9.63 17.66
N ASN A 38 -8.68 8.96 16.62
CA ASN A 38 -9.47 8.72 15.41
C ASN A 38 -10.74 7.93 15.73
N TRP A 39 -10.63 6.89 16.55
CA TRP A 39 -11.76 6.08 16.98
C TRP A 39 -12.81 6.90 17.77
N TYR A 40 -12.34 7.79 18.66
CA TYR A 40 -13.18 8.73 19.36
C TYR A 40 -13.91 9.69 18.40
N LEU A 41 -13.16 10.32 17.50
CA LEU A 41 -13.74 11.23 16.50
C LEU A 41 -14.81 10.52 15.67
N LYS A 42 -14.51 9.34 15.15
CA LYS A 42 -15.40 8.57 14.29
C LYS A 42 -16.64 8.03 15.02
N TYR A 43 -16.45 7.36 16.13
CA TYR A 43 -17.53 6.58 16.78
C TYR A 43 -18.21 7.24 17.96
N VAL A 44 -17.67 8.35 18.46
CA VAL A 44 -18.26 9.09 19.60
C VAL A 44 -18.65 10.50 19.17
N ALA A 45 -17.77 11.20 18.46
CA ALA A 45 -17.99 12.58 18.07
C ALA A 45 -18.69 12.75 16.71
N GLY A 46 -18.85 11.69 15.91
CA GLY A 46 -19.44 11.75 14.57
C GLY A 46 -18.63 12.60 13.58
N ILE A 47 -17.30 12.60 13.74
CA ILE A 47 -16.37 13.37 12.91
C ILE A 47 -15.49 12.39 12.16
N HIS A 48 -15.54 12.46 10.82
CA HIS A 48 -14.80 11.57 9.97
C HIS A 48 -13.74 12.33 9.17
N LEU A 49 -12.47 12.11 9.51
CA LEU A 49 -11.32 12.64 8.78
C LEU A 49 -10.91 11.66 7.68
N SER A 50 -10.73 12.15 6.46
CA SER A 50 -10.28 11.35 5.31
C SER A 50 -9.43 12.20 4.38
N TRP A 51 -8.81 11.59 3.36
CA TRP A 51 -7.97 12.31 2.39
C TRP A 51 -8.65 13.53 1.76
N ASN A 52 -9.94 13.40 1.40
CA ASN A 52 -10.73 14.47 0.80
C ASN A 52 -11.26 15.48 1.81
N ASN A 53 -11.19 15.18 3.11
CA ASN A 53 -11.65 16.04 4.19
C ASN A 53 -10.74 15.88 5.42
N PRO A 54 -9.48 16.36 5.33
CA PRO A 54 -8.46 16.12 6.35
C PRO A 54 -8.64 16.97 7.62
N SER A 55 -9.56 17.93 7.58
CA SER A 55 -9.85 18.78 8.74
C SER A 55 -11.34 19.12 8.80
N GLN A 56 -11.92 19.02 9.99
CA GLN A 56 -13.31 19.39 10.24
C GLN A 56 -13.40 20.30 11.46
N LYS A 57 -14.42 21.15 11.48
CA LYS A 57 -14.72 21.99 12.64
C LYS A 57 -15.19 21.09 13.79
N LEU A 58 -14.50 21.17 14.91
CA LEU A 58 -14.91 20.48 16.12
C LEU A 58 -16.15 21.16 16.71
N PRO A 59 -17.07 20.40 17.37
CA PRO A 59 -18.17 20.98 18.13
C PRO A 59 -17.62 21.80 19.31
N GLU A 60 -18.35 22.80 19.74
CA GLU A 60 -17.96 23.64 20.90
C GLU A 60 -17.80 22.81 22.18
N VAL A 61 -18.62 21.77 22.33
CA VAL A 61 -18.54 20.81 23.43
C VAL A 61 -18.34 19.43 22.84
N LEU A 62 -17.22 18.80 23.17
CA LEU A 62 -16.91 17.44 22.75
C LEU A 62 -17.84 16.45 23.46
N PRO A 63 -18.53 15.55 22.74
CA PRO A 63 -19.40 14.56 23.35
C PRO A 63 -18.60 13.57 24.21
N LEU A 64 -19.11 13.27 25.39
CA LEU A 64 -18.51 12.27 26.25
C LEU A 64 -18.92 10.85 25.80
N PRO A 65 -18.03 9.85 25.90
CA PRO A 65 -18.40 8.48 25.63
C PRO A 65 -19.43 7.98 26.64
N GLN A 66 -20.49 7.31 26.16
CA GLN A 66 -21.56 6.78 27.03
C GLN A 66 -21.07 5.65 27.93
N LYS A 67 -20.02 4.95 27.51
CA LYS A 67 -19.33 3.88 28.22
C LYS A 67 -17.86 3.87 27.83
N LYS A 68 -17.03 3.31 28.71
CA LYS A 68 -15.62 3.07 28.40
C LYS A 68 -15.50 2.16 27.16
N ILE A 69 -14.70 2.58 26.19
CA ILE A 69 -14.34 1.81 25.01
C ILE A 69 -12.89 1.38 25.19
N ARG A 70 -12.59 0.09 25.00
CA ARG A 70 -11.23 -0.44 24.94
C ARG A 70 -11.08 -1.28 23.72
N GLN A 71 -10.02 -1.02 22.95
CA GLN A 71 -9.60 -1.85 21.83
C GLN A 71 -8.16 -2.30 22.03
N THR A 72 -7.90 -3.54 21.68
CA THR A 72 -6.56 -4.15 21.80
C THR A 72 -6.24 -4.91 20.53
N THR A 73 -4.95 -5.00 20.20
CA THR A 73 -4.49 -5.81 19.09
C THR A 73 -3.17 -6.51 19.39
N ALA A 74 -3.08 -7.80 19.07
CA ALA A 74 -1.83 -8.56 19.05
C ALA A 74 -1.10 -8.47 17.70
N MET A 75 -1.73 -7.85 16.71
CA MET A 75 -1.17 -7.65 15.36
C MET A 75 -0.17 -6.50 15.38
N LYS A 76 1.11 -6.85 15.50
CA LYS A 76 2.21 -5.89 15.72
C LYS A 76 2.54 -5.03 14.51
N ASN A 77 2.26 -5.50 13.30
CA ASN A 77 2.68 -4.88 12.06
C ASN A 77 1.46 -4.41 11.25
N ARG A 78 1.44 -3.13 10.93
CA ARG A 78 0.42 -2.50 10.09
C ARG A 78 1.15 -1.73 9.00
N TYR A 79 1.31 -2.44 7.85
CA TYR A 79 2.11 -1.98 6.72
C TYR A 79 1.29 -1.09 5.79
N TYR A 80 1.96 -0.17 5.09
CA TYR A 80 1.33 0.70 4.10
C TYR A 80 2.26 0.99 2.94
N LEU A 81 1.66 1.16 1.77
CA LEU A 81 2.23 1.54 0.48
C LEU A 81 2.85 0.39 -0.32
N ASN A 82 2.87 0.62 -1.62
CA ASN A 82 3.58 -0.15 -2.63
C ASN A 82 4.62 0.76 -3.27
N TYR A 83 5.62 0.21 -3.92
CA TYR A 83 6.54 1.00 -4.73
C TYR A 83 5.81 1.82 -5.79
N CYS A 84 4.85 1.19 -6.50
CA CYS A 84 4.07 1.83 -7.56
C CYS A 84 3.31 3.07 -7.09
N THR A 85 2.87 3.12 -5.82
CA THR A 85 2.18 4.27 -5.24
C THR A 85 2.99 5.55 -5.39
N TYR A 86 4.32 5.44 -5.24
CA TYR A 86 5.23 6.58 -5.32
C TYR A 86 5.30 7.21 -6.71
N SER A 87 5.13 6.43 -7.78
CA SER A 87 5.10 6.97 -9.14
C SER A 87 3.69 7.30 -9.62
N TYR A 88 2.66 6.54 -9.23
CA TYR A 88 1.29 6.82 -9.66
C TYR A 88 0.61 7.95 -8.88
N SER A 89 0.84 8.07 -7.56
CA SER A 89 0.17 9.07 -6.72
C SER A 89 1.11 10.12 -6.13
N MET A 90 2.34 9.75 -5.76
CA MET A 90 3.17 10.55 -4.85
C MET A 90 4.39 11.21 -5.52
N ALA A 91 4.59 11.04 -6.84
CA ALA A 91 5.84 11.43 -7.52
C ALA A 91 6.27 12.89 -7.30
N PHE A 92 5.30 13.79 -7.09
CA PHE A 92 5.53 15.23 -6.94
C PHE A 92 4.93 15.80 -5.66
N TRP A 93 4.69 14.95 -4.64
CA TRP A 93 4.20 15.44 -3.36
C TRP A 93 5.23 16.33 -2.66
N ASP A 94 4.75 17.43 -2.14
CA ASP A 94 5.51 18.31 -1.25
C ASP A 94 5.36 17.90 0.22
N TRP A 95 6.02 18.66 1.10
CA TRP A 95 5.96 18.40 2.54
C TRP A 95 4.54 18.50 3.11
N GLU A 96 3.76 19.49 2.67
CA GLU A 96 2.41 19.72 3.20
C GLU A 96 1.49 18.51 2.90
N ARG A 97 1.62 17.91 1.71
CA ARG A 97 0.86 16.71 1.37
C ARG A 97 1.36 15.47 2.13
N TRP A 98 2.69 15.32 2.28
CA TRP A 98 3.27 14.23 3.06
C TRP A 98 2.92 14.30 4.54
N GLU A 99 2.93 15.47 5.17
CA GLU A 99 2.56 15.66 6.58
C GLU A 99 1.12 15.17 6.84
N LYS A 100 0.18 15.55 5.97
CA LYS A 100 -1.22 15.07 6.05
C LYS A 100 -1.32 13.56 5.92
N GLU A 101 -0.53 12.94 5.04
CA GLU A 101 -0.53 11.49 4.88
C GLU A 101 0.04 10.77 6.09
N ILE A 102 1.12 11.26 6.67
CA ILE A 102 1.73 10.68 7.87
C ILE A 102 0.78 10.81 9.07
N ASP A 103 0.09 11.93 9.21
CA ASP A 103 -0.93 12.12 10.24
C ASP A 103 -2.11 11.16 10.04
N TRP A 104 -2.53 10.94 8.78
CA TRP A 104 -3.54 9.94 8.45
C TRP A 104 -3.06 8.52 8.79
N MET A 105 -1.81 8.18 8.49
CA MET A 105 -1.21 6.89 8.89
C MET A 105 -1.30 6.69 10.40
N ALA A 106 -0.88 7.68 11.19
CA ALA A 106 -0.94 7.61 12.65
C ALA A 106 -2.36 7.42 13.18
N MET A 107 -3.32 8.16 12.63
CA MET A 107 -4.74 8.05 12.97
C MET A 107 -5.33 6.66 12.69
N HIS A 108 -4.77 5.93 11.72
CA HIS A 108 -5.19 4.56 11.37
C HIS A 108 -4.29 3.47 11.97
N GLY A 109 -3.35 3.84 12.84
CA GLY A 109 -2.48 2.90 13.54
C GLY A 109 -1.43 2.25 12.66
N ILE A 110 -1.12 2.80 11.49
CA ILE A 110 -0.08 2.33 10.57
C ILE A 110 1.28 2.60 11.20
N ASN A 111 2.10 1.57 11.34
CA ASN A 111 3.38 1.68 12.04
C ASN A 111 4.61 1.30 11.21
N MET A 112 4.43 0.85 9.95
CA MET A 112 5.55 0.46 9.09
C MET A 112 5.27 0.74 7.60
N PRO A 113 5.22 2.00 7.18
CA PRO A 113 5.04 2.34 5.77
C PRO A 113 6.35 2.17 4.99
N LEU A 114 6.23 1.76 3.71
CA LEU A 114 7.33 1.87 2.76
C LEU A 114 7.75 3.34 2.62
N SER A 115 9.05 3.62 2.55
CA SER A 115 9.58 4.99 2.47
C SER A 115 10.73 5.05 1.46
N ILE A 116 10.40 5.38 0.20
CA ILE A 116 11.37 5.37 -0.91
C ILE A 116 11.70 6.75 -1.46
N THR A 117 11.04 7.81 -1.01
CA THR A 117 11.39 9.20 -1.38
C THR A 117 12.87 9.46 -1.08
N GLY A 118 13.61 10.02 -2.00
CA GLY A 118 15.01 10.38 -1.81
C GLY A 118 16.00 9.20 -1.75
N MET A 119 15.56 7.96 -2.00
CA MET A 119 16.46 6.80 -2.02
C MET A 119 17.40 6.83 -3.23
N GLU A 120 17.03 7.51 -4.30
CA GLU A 120 17.92 7.78 -5.44
C GLU A 120 19.16 8.61 -5.05
N VAL A 121 19.09 9.37 -3.95
CA VAL A 121 20.25 10.12 -3.43
C VAL A 121 21.30 9.17 -2.84
N VAL A 122 20.87 8.09 -2.19
CA VAL A 122 21.78 7.04 -1.69
C VAL A 122 22.58 6.46 -2.86
N TRP A 123 21.90 6.12 -3.94
CA TRP A 123 22.52 5.59 -5.16
C TRP A 123 23.42 6.61 -5.85
N TYR A 124 22.99 7.86 -5.95
CA TYR A 124 23.79 8.94 -6.53
C TYR A 124 25.12 9.07 -5.79
N ASN A 125 25.09 9.15 -4.47
CA ASN A 125 26.29 9.28 -3.64
C ASN A 125 27.19 8.06 -3.73
N LEU A 126 26.60 6.86 -3.65
CA LEU A 126 27.31 5.59 -3.76
C LEU A 126 28.05 5.49 -5.10
N LEU A 127 27.37 5.73 -6.22
CA LEU A 127 27.95 5.66 -7.55
C LEU A 127 29.04 6.72 -7.76
N LYS A 128 28.87 7.95 -7.25
CA LYS A 128 29.95 8.96 -7.21
C LYS A 128 31.17 8.47 -6.46
N ARG A 129 30.98 7.83 -5.31
CA ARG A 129 32.06 7.28 -4.48
C ARG A 129 32.92 6.26 -5.20
N ILE A 130 32.33 5.45 -6.09
CA ILE A 130 33.01 4.44 -6.89
C ILE A 130 33.43 4.91 -8.28
N GLY A 131 33.33 6.22 -8.56
CA GLY A 131 33.92 6.85 -9.76
C GLY A 131 33.00 6.93 -10.98
N TYR A 132 31.68 6.87 -10.79
CA TYR A 132 30.72 7.19 -11.85
C TYR A 132 30.61 8.69 -12.07
N THR A 133 30.51 9.10 -13.33
CA THR A 133 30.19 10.50 -13.69
C THR A 133 28.71 10.79 -13.48
N THR A 134 28.31 12.06 -13.52
CA THR A 134 26.89 12.43 -13.43
C THR A 134 26.09 11.87 -14.60
N GLU A 135 26.65 11.87 -15.79
CA GLU A 135 26.06 11.36 -17.01
C GLU A 135 25.76 9.86 -16.89
N GLU A 136 26.74 9.08 -16.45
CA GLU A 136 26.60 7.62 -16.23
C GLU A 136 25.54 7.31 -15.15
N ILE A 137 25.47 8.11 -14.08
CA ILE A 137 24.45 7.96 -13.04
C ILE A 137 23.06 8.26 -13.59
N ASN A 138 22.92 9.27 -14.43
CA ASN A 138 21.66 9.63 -15.08
C ASN A 138 21.19 8.60 -16.11
N GLU A 139 22.10 7.76 -16.65
CA GLU A 139 21.75 6.60 -17.49
C GLU A 139 21.21 5.44 -16.66
N PHE A 140 21.47 5.39 -15.36
CA PHE A 140 21.03 4.35 -14.45
C PHE A 140 19.78 4.73 -13.65
N ILE A 141 19.75 5.90 -13.02
CA ILE A 141 18.63 6.34 -12.18
C ILE A 141 17.48 6.83 -13.05
N SER A 142 16.29 6.27 -12.84
CA SER A 142 15.10 6.67 -13.57
C SER A 142 14.50 7.99 -13.08
N GLY A 143 13.72 8.64 -13.94
CA GLY A 143 12.95 9.83 -13.58
C GLY A 143 11.76 9.53 -12.67
N PRO A 144 11.11 10.56 -12.09
CA PRO A 144 10.10 10.42 -11.03
C PRO A 144 8.92 9.51 -11.43
N ALA A 145 8.46 9.58 -12.68
CA ALA A 145 7.35 8.77 -13.17
C ALA A 145 7.68 7.27 -13.27
N PHE A 146 8.97 6.89 -13.24
CA PHE A 146 9.45 5.51 -13.38
C PHE A 146 10.30 5.05 -12.19
N MET A 147 10.43 5.90 -11.18
CA MET A 147 11.25 5.64 -9.99
C MET A 147 10.84 4.37 -9.26
N ALA A 148 9.54 4.08 -9.16
CA ALA A 148 9.01 2.87 -8.52
C ALA A 148 9.59 1.59 -9.12
N TRP A 149 9.54 1.47 -10.44
CA TRP A 149 10.02 0.27 -11.15
C TRP A 149 11.54 0.16 -11.18
N TRP A 150 12.25 1.30 -11.16
CA TRP A 150 13.69 1.31 -10.96
C TRP A 150 14.06 0.79 -9.57
N GLN A 151 13.38 1.26 -8.52
CA GLN A 151 13.58 0.78 -7.14
C GLN A 151 13.27 -0.72 -6.98
N MET A 152 12.35 -1.25 -7.79
CA MET A 152 12.03 -2.68 -7.85
C MET A 152 12.96 -3.50 -8.74
N ASN A 153 14.05 -2.95 -9.29
CA ASN A 153 14.97 -3.61 -10.23
C ASN A 153 14.32 -4.00 -11.56
N ASN A 154 13.29 -3.33 -12.02
CA ASN A 154 12.56 -3.68 -13.23
C ASN A 154 13.10 -3.00 -14.49
N LEU A 155 13.62 -1.79 -14.34
CA LEU A 155 14.19 -1.00 -15.45
C LEU A 155 15.26 -0.02 -14.94
N GLU A 156 16.08 0.51 -15.83
CA GLU A 156 17.04 1.58 -15.52
C GLU A 156 16.95 2.74 -16.52
N GLY A 157 17.31 3.94 -16.08
CA GLY A 157 17.55 5.12 -16.92
C GLY A 157 16.35 5.69 -17.67
N TRP A 158 15.14 5.26 -17.39
CA TRP A 158 13.94 5.70 -18.10
C TRP A 158 13.36 6.97 -17.48
N GLY A 159 12.98 7.93 -18.36
CA GLY A 159 12.28 9.16 -17.92
C GLY A 159 13.16 10.19 -17.21
N GLY A 160 14.49 10.01 -17.23
CA GLY A 160 15.48 10.97 -16.78
C GLY A 160 15.97 11.92 -17.89
N PRO A 161 17.06 12.68 -17.65
CA PRO A 161 17.84 12.75 -16.41
C PRO A 161 17.16 13.60 -15.32
N ASN A 162 17.46 13.28 -14.06
CA ASN A 162 17.05 14.11 -12.94
C ASN A 162 18.04 15.27 -12.76
N PRO A 163 17.58 16.53 -12.60
CA PRO A 163 18.49 17.65 -12.32
C PRO A 163 19.04 17.59 -10.88
N ASP A 164 20.21 18.19 -10.64
CA ASP A 164 20.82 18.24 -9.30
C ASP A 164 19.89 18.81 -8.21
N SER A 165 18.98 19.73 -8.60
CA SER A 165 18.00 20.29 -7.68
C SER A 165 17.01 19.22 -7.18
N TRP A 166 16.67 18.22 -8.01
CA TRP A 166 15.82 17.10 -7.63
C TRP A 166 16.41 16.33 -6.46
N TYR A 167 17.66 15.87 -6.58
CA TYR A 167 18.33 15.11 -5.52
C TYR A 167 18.36 15.87 -4.19
N ARG A 168 18.69 17.17 -4.21
CA ARG A 168 18.69 18.00 -2.99
C ARG A 168 17.30 18.17 -2.39
N GLN A 169 16.27 18.34 -3.21
CA GLN A 169 14.89 18.48 -2.74
C GLN A 169 14.36 17.19 -2.15
N GLN A 170 14.62 16.05 -2.80
CA GLN A 170 14.19 14.75 -2.32
C GLN A 170 14.88 14.34 -1.02
N GLU A 171 16.18 14.62 -0.88
CA GLU A 171 16.90 14.43 0.39
C GLU A 171 16.27 15.24 1.53
N ALA A 172 16.03 16.54 1.28
CA ALA A 172 15.45 17.42 2.28
C ALA A 172 14.02 17.01 2.66
N LEU A 173 13.23 16.57 1.69
CA LEU A 173 11.87 16.08 1.88
C LEU A 173 11.86 14.79 2.71
N GLN A 174 12.69 13.81 2.35
CA GLN A 174 12.77 12.53 3.04
C GLN A 174 13.19 12.69 4.52
N LYS A 175 14.12 13.60 4.81
CA LYS A 175 14.51 13.91 6.21
C LYS A 175 13.32 14.40 7.04
N LYS A 176 12.44 15.22 6.46
CA LYS A 176 11.20 15.67 7.14
C LYS A 176 10.21 14.52 7.34
N ILE A 177 10.01 13.69 6.30
CA ILE A 177 9.12 12.52 6.33
C ILE A 177 9.54 11.59 7.47
N ILE A 178 10.82 11.20 7.52
CA ILE A 178 11.35 10.29 8.55
C ILE A 178 11.24 10.89 9.96
N ALA A 179 11.57 12.18 10.10
CA ALA A 179 11.48 12.86 11.39
C ALA A 179 10.04 12.83 11.93
N ARG A 180 9.04 13.13 11.07
CA ARG A 180 7.62 13.08 11.47
C ARG A 180 7.13 11.67 11.76
N MET A 181 7.51 10.69 10.94
CA MET A 181 7.18 9.28 11.20
C MET A 181 7.68 8.84 12.57
N ARG A 182 8.96 9.09 12.87
CA ARG A 182 9.56 8.69 14.15
C ARG A 182 8.97 9.42 15.35
N GLU A 183 8.64 10.71 15.21
CA GLU A 183 7.92 11.48 16.24
C GLU A 183 6.60 10.81 16.63
N LEU A 184 5.90 10.19 15.68
CA LEU A 184 4.62 9.52 15.87
C LEU A 184 4.76 8.01 16.19
N GLY A 185 5.97 7.50 16.37
CA GLY A 185 6.21 6.08 16.64
C GLY A 185 6.03 5.17 15.41
N ILE A 186 6.15 5.73 14.21
CA ILE A 186 6.08 5.01 12.93
C ILE A 186 7.51 4.68 12.48
N GLU A 187 7.80 3.40 12.23
CA GLU A 187 9.10 2.94 11.74
C GLU A 187 9.08 2.81 10.20
N PRO A 188 9.89 3.58 9.46
CA PRO A 188 9.92 3.48 8.01
C PRO A 188 10.51 2.15 7.54
N VAL A 189 9.99 1.60 6.45
CA VAL A 189 10.57 0.49 5.70
C VAL A 189 11.39 1.07 4.55
N PHE A 190 12.72 0.95 4.59
CA PHE A 190 13.58 1.44 3.52
C PHE A 190 13.83 0.38 2.45
N PRO A 191 14.10 0.75 1.20
CA PRO A 191 14.73 -0.17 0.26
C PRO A 191 16.08 -0.66 0.82
N GLY A 192 16.30 -1.96 0.72
CA GLY A 192 17.58 -2.56 1.05
C GLY A 192 18.43 -2.85 -0.19
N TYR A 193 19.63 -3.36 0.00
CA TYR A 193 20.51 -3.77 -1.09
C TYR A 193 20.38 -5.28 -1.34
N ALA A 194 19.99 -5.65 -2.56
CA ALA A 194 19.83 -7.03 -2.98
C ALA A 194 20.60 -7.36 -4.29
N GLY A 195 21.69 -6.66 -4.56
CA GLY A 195 22.53 -6.92 -5.72
C GLY A 195 22.25 -6.05 -6.94
N MET A 196 21.31 -5.12 -6.91
CA MET A 196 21.11 -4.19 -8.03
C MET A 196 22.36 -3.36 -8.31
N VAL A 197 22.78 -3.29 -9.58
CA VAL A 197 23.89 -2.45 -10.03
C VAL A 197 23.66 -1.98 -11.47
N PRO A 198 24.30 -0.88 -11.92
CA PRO A 198 24.29 -0.49 -13.33
C PRO A 198 24.81 -1.62 -14.23
N ARG A 199 24.19 -1.83 -15.39
CA ARG A 199 24.58 -2.90 -16.32
C ARG A 199 26.02 -2.80 -16.80
N ASN A 200 26.59 -1.59 -16.84
CA ASN A 200 27.97 -1.35 -17.29
C ASN A 200 29.04 -1.55 -16.20
N ILE A 201 28.66 -1.91 -14.96
CA ILE A 201 29.62 -1.98 -13.84
C ILE A 201 30.67 -3.08 -14.05
N GLY A 202 30.29 -4.19 -14.70
CA GLY A 202 31.23 -5.26 -15.03
C GLY A 202 32.33 -4.79 -15.98
N GLU A 203 31.98 -4.03 -17.02
CA GLU A 203 32.95 -3.46 -17.96
C GLU A 203 33.80 -2.36 -17.29
N LYS A 204 33.16 -1.50 -16.48
CA LYS A 204 33.82 -0.35 -15.86
C LYS A 204 34.76 -0.71 -14.70
N LEU A 205 34.32 -1.64 -13.83
CA LEU A 205 35.03 -1.96 -12.58
C LEU A 205 35.45 -3.42 -12.45
N GLY A 206 35.13 -4.27 -13.41
CA GLY A 206 35.51 -5.69 -13.42
C GLY A 206 34.64 -6.59 -12.52
N TYR A 207 33.46 -6.08 -12.03
CA TYR A 207 32.58 -6.85 -11.17
C TYR A 207 31.86 -7.98 -11.91
N GLN A 208 31.65 -9.11 -11.24
CA GLN A 208 30.88 -10.23 -11.79
C GLN A 208 29.40 -9.96 -11.66
N ILE A 209 28.72 -9.88 -12.79
CA ILE A 209 27.30 -9.59 -12.87
C ILE A 209 26.54 -10.70 -13.58
N ALA A 210 25.27 -10.89 -13.18
CA ALA A 210 24.27 -11.65 -13.92
C ALA A 210 23.28 -10.72 -14.59
N ASP A 211 22.70 -11.14 -15.71
CA ASP A 211 21.64 -10.42 -16.41
C ASP A 211 20.26 -10.97 -16.00
N PRO A 212 19.46 -10.21 -15.22
CA PRO A 212 18.11 -10.64 -14.86
C PRO A 212 17.09 -10.58 -16.02
N GLY A 213 17.53 -10.23 -17.22
CA GLY A 213 16.71 -10.18 -18.43
C GLY A 213 15.93 -8.86 -18.58
N LYS A 214 14.67 -8.97 -19.02
CA LYS A 214 13.83 -7.81 -19.32
C LYS A 214 12.54 -7.84 -18.51
N TRP A 215 12.00 -6.66 -18.24
CA TRP A 215 10.67 -6.45 -17.72
C TRP A 215 9.86 -5.59 -18.71
N CYS A 216 8.73 -6.10 -19.20
CA CYS A 216 7.90 -5.41 -20.19
C CYS A 216 8.69 -4.85 -21.40
N GLY A 217 9.74 -5.56 -21.84
CA GLY A 217 10.62 -5.15 -22.93
C GLY A 217 11.79 -4.25 -22.54
N PHE A 218 11.81 -3.70 -21.33
CA PHE A 218 12.92 -2.89 -20.81
C PHE A 218 14.01 -3.78 -20.20
N PRO A 219 15.31 -3.49 -20.43
CA PRO A 219 16.37 -4.19 -19.75
C PRO A 219 16.34 -3.87 -18.24
N ARG A 220 16.46 -4.92 -17.41
CA ARG A 220 16.60 -4.75 -15.97
C ARG A 220 18.01 -4.25 -15.63
N PRO A 221 18.22 -3.58 -14.48
CA PRO A 221 19.54 -3.41 -13.90
C PRO A 221 20.26 -4.76 -13.78
N ALA A 222 21.58 -4.78 -13.81
CA ALA A 222 22.32 -6.01 -13.58
C ALA A 222 22.26 -6.43 -12.10
N PHE A 223 22.53 -7.71 -11.86
CA PHE A 223 22.64 -8.28 -10.53
C PHE A 223 24.11 -8.55 -10.23
N LEU A 224 24.67 -7.89 -9.21
CA LEU A 224 26.02 -8.17 -8.71
C LEU A 224 26.03 -9.57 -8.08
N SER A 225 26.87 -10.45 -8.60
CA SER A 225 26.98 -11.81 -8.07
C SER A 225 27.33 -11.79 -6.58
N THR A 226 26.60 -12.56 -5.77
CA THR A 226 26.93 -12.74 -4.36
C THR A 226 28.22 -13.55 -4.14
N GLU A 227 28.83 -14.06 -5.22
CA GLU A 227 30.13 -14.72 -5.23
C GLU A 227 31.29 -13.78 -5.58
N ASP A 228 30.97 -12.56 -6.06
CA ASP A 228 31.95 -11.52 -6.31
C ASP A 228 32.51 -10.99 -4.99
N GLU A 229 33.82 -10.81 -4.93
CA GLU A 229 34.52 -10.30 -3.75
C GLU A 229 34.08 -8.90 -3.34
N HIS A 230 33.47 -8.14 -4.26
CA HIS A 230 32.98 -6.78 -4.02
C HIS A 230 31.55 -6.73 -3.48
N PHE A 231 30.78 -7.84 -3.46
CA PHE A 231 29.38 -7.83 -3.04
C PHE A 231 29.21 -7.25 -1.62
N ASP A 232 29.96 -7.77 -0.67
CA ASP A 232 29.89 -7.32 0.73
C ASP A 232 30.31 -5.86 0.90
N SER A 233 31.36 -5.43 0.20
CA SER A 233 31.84 -4.05 0.26
C SER A 233 30.89 -3.08 -0.41
N PHE A 234 30.26 -3.45 -1.51
CA PHE A 234 29.25 -2.63 -2.18
C PHE A 234 27.99 -2.48 -1.31
N ALA A 235 27.52 -3.58 -0.74
CA ALA A 235 26.40 -3.56 0.19
C ALA A 235 26.69 -2.67 1.43
N ALA A 236 27.90 -2.79 1.99
CA ALA A 236 28.34 -1.95 3.11
C ALA A 236 28.32 -0.47 2.73
N MET A 237 28.81 -0.09 1.57
CA MET A 237 28.78 1.29 1.09
C MET A 237 27.35 1.81 0.91
N TYR A 238 26.43 0.95 0.42
CA TYR A 238 25.01 1.31 0.28
C TYR A 238 24.37 1.63 1.66
N TYR A 239 24.55 0.74 2.64
CA TYR A 239 24.00 0.94 3.97
C TYR A 239 24.67 2.10 4.73
N GLU A 240 25.97 2.34 4.53
CA GLU A 240 26.66 3.52 5.07
C GLU A 240 26.06 4.82 4.55
N GLU A 241 25.82 4.94 3.25
CA GLU A 241 25.21 6.14 2.67
C GLU A 241 23.74 6.30 3.12
N LEU A 242 22.99 5.20 3.19
CA LEU A 242 21.61 5.19 3.69
C LEU A 242 21.56 5.66 5.16
N GLU A 243 22.39 5.11 6.03
CA GLU A 243 22.46 5.48 7.45
C GLU A 243 22.88 6.94 7.64
N LYS A 244 23.88 7.39 6.87
CA LYS A 244 24.36 8.77 6.92
C LYS A 244 23.26 9.78 6.53
N LEU A 245 22.43 9.47 5.54
CA LEU A 245 21.38 10.36 5.06
C LEU A 245 20.13 10.32 5.94
N TYR A 246 19.69 9.12 6.34
CA TYR A 246 18.34 8.88 6.88
C TYR A 246 18.31 8.13 8.19
N GLY A 247 19.47 7.69 8.69
CA GLY A 247 19.57 6.90 9.91
C GLY A 247 19.28 5.42 9.69
N LYS A 248 19.38 4.63 10.77
CA LYS A 248 19.09 3.19 10.75
C LYS A 248 17.59 2.94 10.67
N ALA A 249 17.22 1.83 10.02
CA ALA A 249 15.89 1.25 10.05
C ALA A 249 15.98 -0.21 10.51
N LYS A 250 14.87 -0.73 11.00
CA LYS A 250 14.72 -2.15 11.31
C LYS A 250 14.30 -2.95 10.07
N TYR A 251 13.50 -2.36 9.19
CA TYR A 251 12.86 -3.03 8.07
C TYR A 251 13.46 -2.56 6.75
N TYR A 252 13.85 -3.53 5.90
CA TYR A 252 14.37 -3.25 4.56
C TYR A 252 13.62 -4.07 3.52
N SER A 253 13.04 -3.40 2.51
CA SER A 253 12.24 -4.03 1.46
C SER A 253 13.05 -4.22 0.20
N MET A 254 13.00 -5.41 -0.39
CA MET A 254 13.53 -5.73 -1.72
C MET A 254 13.01 -7.08 -2.21
N ASP A 255 12.86 -7.17 -3.53
CA ASP A 255 12.30 -8.32 -4.22
C ASP A 255 13.21 -8.73 -5.41
N PRO A 256 14.39 -9.31 -5.16
CA PRO A 256 15.30 -9.71 -6.25
C PRO A 256 14.64 -10.75 -7.15
N PHE A 257 14.79 -10.58 -8.47
CA PHE A 257 14.28 -11.49 -9.50
C PHE A 257 12.76 -11.70 -9.53
N HIS A 258 11.96 -10.79 -8.96
CA HIS A 258 10.51 -10.89 -9.04
C HIS A 258 9.99 -10.68 -10.49
N GLU A 259 8.73 -10.99 -10.74
CA GLU A 259 8.06 -10.82 -12.04
C GLU A 259 8.84 -11.40 -13.24
N GLY A 260 9.28 -12.64 -13.11
CA GLY A 260 9.96 -13.37 -14.19
C GLY A 260 11.41 -13.00 -14.38
N GLY A 261 12.06 -12.35 -13.41
CA GLY A 261 13.51 -12.12 -13.45
C GLY A 261 14.30 -13.43 -13.62
N ASN A 262 15.26 -13.45 -14.57
CA ASN A 262 16.08 -14.61 -14.86
C ASN A 262 17.04 -14.88 -13.70
N THR A 263 17.13 -16.14 -13.28
CA THR A 263 18.01 -16.61 -12.21
C THR A 263 19.05 -17.62 -12.69
N GLU A 264 19.24 -17.74 -14.01
CA GLU A 264 20.23 -18.63 -14.57
C GLU A 264 21.64 -18.26 -14.09
N GLY A 265 22.37 -19.26 -13.61
CA GLY A 265 23.72 -19.05 -13.06
C GLY A 265 23.76 -18.42 -11.66
N VAL A 266 22.61 -18.22 -10.98
CA VAL A 266 22.55 -17.68 -9.61
C VAL A 266 22.22 -18.78 -8.61
N ASP A 267 23.09 -18.99 -7.63
CA ASP A 267 22.77 -19.80 -6.44
C ASP A 267 21.82 -19.00 -5.53
N LEU A 268 20.52 -19.28 -5.62
CA LEU A 268 19.49 -18.56 -4.88
C LEU A 268 19.63 -18.71 -3.36
N ALA A 269 20.05 -19.88 -2.86
CA ALA A 269 20.23 -20.11 -1.43
C ALA A 269 21.38 -19.27 -0.88
N LYS A 270 22.50 -19.24 -1.60
CA LYS A 270 23.64 -18.40 -1.28
C LYS A 270 23.30 -16.91 -1.41
N ALA A 271 22.57 -16.51 -2.46
CA ALA A 271 22.14 -15.15 -2.66
C ALA A 271 21.28 -14.67 -1.47
N GLY A 272 20.28 -15.45 -1.05
CA GLY A 272 19.46 -15.12 0.12
C GLY A 272 20.28 -14.94 1.39
N THR A 273 21.19 -15.86 1.67
CA THR A 273 22.07 -15.80 2.85
C THR A 273 23.02 -14.60 2.80
N SER A 274 23.61 -14.30 1.64
CA SER A 274 24.55 -13.19 1.47
C SER A 274 23.85 -11.84 1.60
N ILE A 275 22.66 -11.68 0.99
CA ILE A 275 21.83 -10.47 1.09
C ILE A 275 21.45 -10.21 2.56
N MET A 276 20.91 -11.24 3.25
CA MET A 276 20.55 -11.11 4.67
C MET A 276 21.77 -10.84 5.55
N GLY A 277 22.90 -11.51 5.27
CA GLY A 277 24.16 -11.29 5.98
C GLY A 277 24.69 -9.86 5.85
N ALA A 278 24.64 -9.29 4.65
CA ALA A 278 25.03 -7.90 4.41
C ALA A 278 24.11 -6.92 5.15
N MET A 279 22.80 -7.17 5.14
CA MET A 279 21.81 -6.39 5.88
C MET A 279 22.07 -6.42 7.39
N LYS A 280 22.32 -7.60 7.97
CA LYS A 280 22.61 -7.77 9.40
C LYS A 280 23.96 -7.21 9.82
N LYS A 281 24.94 -7.10 8.92
CA LYS A 281 26.18 -6.37 9.20
C LYS A 281 25.92 -4.88 9.40
N ALA A 282 24.97 -4.30 8.67
CA ALA A 282 24.57 -2.90 8.84
C ALA A 282 23.69 -2.71 10.10
N ASN A 283 22.71 -3.58 10.31
CA ASN A 283 21.87 -3.60 11.49
C ASN A 283 21.57 -5.04 11.94
N PRO A 284 22.09 -5.51 13.10
CA PRO A 284 21.86 -6.88 13.59
C PRO A 284 20.38 -7.25 13.79
N GLU A 285 19.51 -6.25 14.01
CA GLU A 285 18.06 -6.44 14.17
C GLU A 285 17.28 -6.31 12.86
N ALA A 286 17.97 -6.19 11.73
CA ALA A 286 17.34 -6.00 10.44
C ALA A 286 16.40 -7.17 10.09
N VAL A 287 15.25 -6.81 9.52
CA VAL A 287 14.25 -7.72 8.99
C VAL A 287 14.07 -7.41 7.50
N TRP A 288 14.19 -8.43 6.68
CA TRP A 288 13.91 -8.34 5.25
C TRP A 288 12.39 -8.36 5.02
N VAL A 289 11.84 -7.35 4.41
CA VAL A 289 10.43 -7.29 3.99
C VAL A 289 10.35 -7.66 2.51
N MET A 290 9.57 -8.66 2.18
CA MET A 290 9.47 -9.18 0.81
C MET A 290 8.02 -9.31 0.38
N GLN A 291 7.72 -8.85 -0.84
CA GLN A 291 6.39 -8.93 -1.43
C GLN A 291 6.13 -10.34 -1.98
N ALA A 292 5.03 -10.96 -1.55
CA ALA A 292 4.56 -12.20 -2.16
C ALA A 292 3.67 -11.88 -3.36
N TRP A 293 4.28 -11.96 -4.53
CA TRP A 293 3.65 -11.69 -5.82
C TRP A 293 4.06 -12.77 -6.81
N GLN A 294 3.10 -13.51 -7.38
CA GLN A 294 3.37 -14.67 -8.24
C GLN A 294 4.26 -15.71 -7.53
N ALA A 295 5.41 -16.04 -8.10
CA ALA A 295 6.37 -16.99 -7.54
C ALA A 295 7.28 -16.41 -6.44
N ASN A 296 7.22 -15.09 -6.18
CA ASN A 296 8.00 -14.47 -5.10
C ASN A 296 7.28 -14.65 -3.75
N PRO A 297 7.95 -14.85 -2.60
CA PRO A 297 9.37 -15.18 -2.43
C PRO A 297 9.74 -16.53 -3.06
N ARG A 298 10.91 -16.59 -3.72
CA ARG A 298 11.44 -17.86 -4.22
C ARG A 298 11.89 -18.72 -3.04
N GLU A 299 11.29 -19.89 -2.85
CA GLU A 299 11.57 -20.76 -1.71
C GLU A 299 13.04 -21.09 -1.57
N ALA A 300 13.74 -21.37 -2.68
CA ALA A 300 15.16 -21.65 -2.66
C ALA A 300 16.00 -20.52 -2.05
N MET A 301 15.53 -19.26 -2.18
CA MET A 301 16.23 -18.09 -1.62
C MET A 301 15.96 -17.92 -0.13
N VAL A 302 14.73 -18.15 0.32
CA VAL A 302 14.30 -17.78 1.69
C VAL A 302 14.34 -18.93 2.69
N ASN A 303 14.37 -20.19 2.23
CA ASN A 303 14.35 -21.35 3.14
C ASN A 303 15.59 -21.45 4.04
N THR A 304 16.70 -20.82 3.65
CA THR A 304 17.96 -20.76 4.43
C THR A 304 17.95 -19.69 5.52
N LEU A 305 17.02 -18.71 5.44
CA LEU A 305 16.94 -17.62 6.40
C LEU A 305 16.35 -18.11 7.73
N ASP A 306 16.72 -17.49 8.84
CA ASP A 306 16.19 -17.83 10.16
C ASP A 306 14.76 -17.31 10.35
N SER A 307 14.06 -17.87 11.34
CA SER A 307 12.76 -17.34 11.77
C SER A 307 12.95 -15.93 12.35
N GLY A 308 12.16 -14.98 11.86
CA GLY A 308 12.26 -13.57 12.23
C GLY A 308 13.16 -12.71 11.34
N ASP A 309 13.93 -13.31 10.43
CA ASP A 309 14.73 -12.57 9.45
C ASP A 309 13.90 -12.03 8.29
N LEU A 310 12.77 -12.66 8.01
CA LEU A 310 11.90 -12.35 6.88
C LEU A 310 10.47 -12.04 7.35
N LEU A 311 9.91 -10.96 6.84
CA LEU A 311 8.49 -10.61 6.91
C LEU A 311 7.91 -10.57 5.50
N VAL A 312 6.97 -11.45 5.21
CA VAL A 312 6.34 -11.55 3.89
C VAL A 312 5.06 -10.74 3.84
N LEU A 313 4.92 -9.90 2.83
CA LEU A 313 3.65 -9.23 2.51
C LEU A 313 2.88 -10.11 1.53
N ASP A 314 1.83 -10.80 1.97
CA ASP A 314 0.93 -11.50 1.04
C ASP A 314 0.07 -10.48 0.31
N LEU A 315 0.60 -9.98 -0.79
CA LEU A 315 0.29 -8.69 -1.40
C LEU A 315 -1.19 -8.52 -1.78
N TYR A 316 -1.85 -9.63 -2.14
CA TYR A 316 -3.21 -9.64 -2.67
C TYR A 316 -4.08 -10.70 -1.98
N SER A 317 -4.06 -10.71 -0.64
CA SER A 317 -4.72 -11.74 0.18
C SER A 317 -6.25 -11.79 0.01
N GLU A 318 -6.88 -10.67 -0.34
CA GLU A 318 -8.34 -10.62 -0.53
C GLU A 318 -8.82 -11.23 -1.85
N LYS A 319 -7.88 -11.54 -2.78
CA LYS A 319 -8.20 -12.18 -4.07
C LYS A 319 -7.39 -13.43 -4.36
N LEU A 320 -6.08 -13.34 -4.23
CA LEU A 320 -5.12 -14.38 -4.60
C LEU A 320 -4.24 -14.76 -3.40
N PRO A 321 -4.84 -15.16 -2.25
CA PRO A 321 -4.08 -15.49 -1.05
C PRO A 321 -3.12 -16.64 -1.31
N GLN A 322 -1.87 -16.49 -0.83
CA GLN A 322 -0.86 -17.55 -0.94
C GLN A 322 -0.84 -18.45 0.30
N TRP A 323 -1.43 -18.01 1.41
CA TRP A 323 -1.31 -18.64 2.73
C TRP A 323 -2.21 -19.84 2.98
N GLY A 324 -3.32 -20.00 2.30
CA GLY A 324 -4.25 -21.04 2.72
C GLY A 324 -5.51 -21.29 1.88
N ASP A 325 -5.59 -20.77 0.67
CA ASP A 325 -6.70 -21.02 -0.26
C ASP A 325 -6.24 -21.88 -1.44
N PRO A 326 -6.54 -23.19 -1.46
CA PRO A 326 -6.12 -24.08 -2.54
C PRO A 326 -6.66 -23.70 -3.93
N GLU A 327 -7.69 -22.87 -4.00
CA GLU A 327 -8.25 -22.37 -5.26
C GLU A 327 -7.47 -21.14 -5.79
N SER A 328 -6.61 -20.55 -4.97
CA SER A 328 -5.78 -19.44 -5.38
C SER A 328 -4.73 -19.90 -6.40
N MET A 329 -4.57 -19.14 -7.49
CA MET A 329 -3.55 -19.38 -8.50
C MET A 329 -2.12 -19.40 -7.92
N TRP A 330 -1.89 -18.69 -6.82
CA TRP A 330 -0.57 -18.56 -6.19
C TRP A 330 -0.47 -19.33 -4.86
N TYR A 331 -1.37 -20.27 -4.63
CA TYR A 331 -1.43 -21.06 -3.40
C TYR A 331 -0.12 -21.74 -3.05
N ARG A 332 0.24 -21.65 -1.78
CA ARG A 332 1.36 -22.36 -1.14
C ARG A 332 0.82 -23.24 -0.03
N GLU A 333 0.97 -24.55 -0.18
CA GLU A 333 0.46 -25.55 0.79
C GLU A 333 0.91 -25.26 2.23
N LYS A 334 2.17 -24.84 2.41
CA LYS A 334 2.76 -24.51 3.71
C LYS A 334 2.74 -23.01 4.03
N GLY A 335 1.99 -22.21 3.27
CA GLY A 335 2.03 -20.76 3.37
C GLY A 335 3.46 -20.24 3.22
N PHE A 336 3.90 -19.41 4.16
CA PHE A 336 5.26 -18.87 4.20
C PHE A 336 6.18 -19.62 5.17
N GLY A 337 5.79 -20.84 5.57
CA GLY A 337 6.58 -21.74 6.43
C GLY A 337 6.83 -21.17 7.83
N LYS A 338 8.12 -21.02 8.19
CA LYS A 338 8.55 -20.48 9.49
C LYS A 338 8.59 -18.95 9.54
N HIS A 339 8.35 -18.27 8.42
CA HIS A 339 8.51 -16.82 8.30
C HIS A 339 7.23 -16.09 8.68
N ASP A 340 7.39 -14.94 9.29
CA ASP A 340 6.29 -14.04 9.61
C ASP A 340 5.70 -13.43 8.34
N TRP A 341 4.38 -13.14 8.35
CA TRP A 341 3.71 -12.58 7.20
C TRP A 341 2.56 -11.65 7.56
N LEU A 342 2.14 -10.82 6.60
CA LEU A 342 1.01 -9.89 6.73
C LEU A 342 -0.07 -10.22 5.71
N TYR A 343 -1.32 -10.10 6.14
CA TYR A 343 -2.51 -10.12 5.29
C TYR A 343 -2.66 -8.76 4.62
N CYS A 344 -2.39 -8.67 3.31
CA CYS A 344 -2.39 -7.41 2.59
C CYS A 344 -3.54 -7.29 1.59
N MET A 345 -4.01 -6.05 1.40
CA MET A 345 -5.00 -5.66 0.41
C MET A 345 -4.33 -4.87 -0.71
N LEU A 346 -4.56 -5.26 -1.96
CA LEU A 346 -4.09 -4.57 -3.14
C LEU A 346 -5.24 -3.83 -3.82
N LEU A 347 -5.16 -2.50 -3.88
CA LEU A 347 -6.10 -1.66 -4.59
C LEU A 347 -5.42 -0.84 -5.68
N ASN A 348 -6.23 -0.32 -6.60
CA ASN A 348 -5.81 0.63 -7.65
C ASN A 348 -4.69 0.08 -8.54
N PHE A 349 -4.79 -1.21 -8.90
CA PHE A 349 -3.86 -1.90 -9.78
C PHE A 349 -3.61 -1.11 -11.07
N GLY A 350 -2.34 -0.98 -11.47
CA GLY A 350 -1.93 -0.18 -12.61
C GLY A 350 -2.15 1.34 -12.42
N GLY A 351 -2.34 1.82 -11.18
CA GLY A 351 -2.65 3.22 -10.89
C GLY A 351 -4.07 3.64 -11.30
N ASN A 352 -4.92 2.68 -11.69
CA ASN A 352 -6.30 2.96 -12.06
C ASN A 352 -7.14 3.32 -10.83
N VAL A 353 -7.71 4.51 -10.82
CA VAL A 353 -8.60 5.00 -9.77
C VAL A 353 -10.06 4.86 -10.20
N GLY A 354 -10.87 4.22 -9.37
CA GLY A 354 -12.30 4.02 -9.59
C GLY A 354 -12.90 3.27 -8.40
N LEU A 355 -14.23 3.23 -8.31
CA LEU A 355 -14.89 2.49 -7.25
C LEU A 355 -14.60 1.00 -7.41
N HIS A 356 -13.98 0.41 -6.40
CA HIS A 356 -13.67 -1.02 -6.39
C HIS A 356 -13.35 -1.49 -4.96
N GLY A 357 -13.68 -2.74 -4.70
CA GLY A 357 -13.28 -3.42 -3.48
C GLY A 357 -13.80 -4.85 -3.40
N ARG A 358 -13.40 -5.53 -2.34
CA ARG A 358 -13.78 -6.90 -1.99
C ARG A 358 -14.06 -6.97 -0.49
N MET A 359 -15.06 -6.17 -0.03
CA MET A 359 -15.34 -5.97 1.39
C MET A 359 -15.55 -7.27 2.13
N GLU A 360 -16.42 -8.14 1.60
CA GLU A 360 -16.72 -9.42 2.23
C GLU A 360 -15.49 -10.34 2.28
N GLN A 361 -14.75 -10.42 1.17
CA GLN A 361 -13.53 -11.24 1.10
C GLN A 361 -12.44 -10.67 2.01
N LEU A 362 -12.32 -9.35 2.12
CA LEU A 362 -11.36 -8.69 3.01
C LEU A 362 -11.61 -9.07 4.47
N VAL A 363 -12.85 -8.91 4.94
CA VAL A 363 -13.22 -9.24 6.32
C VAL A 363 -13.13 -10.75 6.58
N ASN A 364 -13.79 -11.56 5.75
CA ASN A 364 -13.81 -13.02 5.94
C ASN A 364 -12.42 -13.63 5.77
N GLY A 365 -11.65 -13.18 4.78
CA GLY A 365 -10.29 -13.65 4.53
C GLY A 365 -9.36 -13.39 5.71
N TYR A 366 -9.40 -12.21 6.30
CA TYR A 366 -8.58 -11.88 7.47
C TYR A 366 -8.88 -12.82 8.66
N TYR A 367 -10.15 -13.00 9.04
CA TYR A 367 -10.48 -13.87 10.17
C TYR A 367 -10.23 -15.36 9.85
N ASN A 368 -10.38 -15.77 8.60
CA ASN A 368 -9.99 -17.12 8.16
C ASN A 368 -8.46 -17.29 8.27
N ALA A 369 -7.67 -16.28 7.89
CA ALA A 369 -6.22 -16.28 8.03
C ALA A 369 -5.79 -16.40 9.50
N CYS A 370 -6.42 -15.67 10.40
CA CYS A 370 -6.17 -15.76 11.85
C CYS A 370 -6.45 -17.16 12.42
N ALA A 371 -7.48 -17.85 11.90
CA ALA A 371 -7.89 -19.18 12.35
C ALA A 371 -7.12 -20.33 11.67
N HIS A 372 -6.44 -20.09 10.56
CA HIS A 372 -5.74 -21.10 9.78
C HIS A 372 -4.45 -21.57 10.45
N ILE A 373 -4.00 -22.79 10.14
CA ILE A 373 -2.72 -23.32 10.66
C ILE A 373 -1.52 -22.44 10.27
N ASN A 374 -1.52 -21.89 9.06
CA ASN A 374 -0.50 -20.97 8.56
C ASN A 374 -0.63 -19.56 9.17
N GLY A 375 -1.73 -19.26 9.86
CA GLY A 375 -1.93 -18.01 10.61
C GLY A 375 -1.11 -17.89 11.88
N LYS A 376 -0.43 -18.94 12.33
CA LYS A 376 0.46 -18.91 13.49
C LYS A 376 1.61 -17.91 13.33
N THR A 377 2.02 -17.64 12.09
CA THR A 377 3.05 -16.65 11.75
C THR A 377 2.47 -15.35 11.16
N LEU A 378 1.15 -15.17 11.17
CA LEU A 378 0.50 -13.90 10.82
C LEU A 378 0.83 -12.85 11.90
N ARG A 379 1.34 -11.68 11.49
CA ARG A 379 1.76 -10.60 12.40
C ARG A 379 0.99 -9.31 12.22
N GLY A 380 0.08 -9.25 11.26
CA GLY A 380 -0.69 -8.04 11.02
C GLY A 380 -1.34 -7.96 9.66
N VAL A 381 -1.65 -6.72 9.30
CA VAL A 381 -2.26 -6.38 8.01
C VAL A 381 -1.42 -5.38 7.25
N GLY A 382 -1.69 -5.23 5.95
CA GLY A 382 -1.07 -4.20 5.14
C GLY A 382 -1.97 -3.74 4.01
N ALA A 383 -1.87 -2.48 3.61
CA ALA A 383 -2.36 -2.03 2.33
C ALA A 383 -1.17 -1.82 1.40
N THR A 384 -1.24 -2.43 0.24
CA THR A 384 -0.20 -2.37 -0.79
C THR A 384 -0.75 -1.79 -2.11
N PRO A 385 -1.45 -0.63 -2.04
CA PRO A 385 -2.12 -0.05 -3.20
C PRO A 385 -1.10 0.43 -4.23
N GLU A 386 -1.43 0.31 -5.50
CA GLU A 386 -0.60 0.92 -6.54
C GLU A 386 -0.92 2.40 -6.76
N GLY A 387 -2.09 2.86 -6.34
CA GLY A 387 -2.48 4.26 -6.24
C GLY A 387 -3.38 4.49 -5.02
N ILE A 388 -3.49 5.72 -4.55
CA ILE A 388 -4.30 6.10 -3.39
C ILE A 388 -5.21 7.30 -3.69
N GLU A 389 -5.87 7.83 -2.66
CA GLU A 389 -6.80 8.97 -2.69
C GLU A 389 -8.19 8.62 -3.26
N ASN A 390 -8.53 7.33 -3.32
CA ASN A 390 -9.86 6.84 -3.64
C ASN A 390 -10.22 5.62 -2.78
N ASN A 391 -11.48 5.22 -2.77
CA ASN A 391 -11.97 4.10 -1.95
C ASN A 391 -11.55 4.17 -0.45
N PRO A 392 -11.64 5.33 0.23
CA PRO A 392 -11.16 5.49 1.62
C PRO A 392 -11.79 4.45 2.56
N MET A 393 -13.02 4.06 2.30
CA MET A 393 -13.74 3.04 3.04
C MET A 393 -12.98 1.71 3.14
N MET A 394 -12.36 1.27 2.05
CA MET A 394 -11.65 -0.01 2.01
C MET A 394 -10.37 0.01 2.87
N PHE A 395 -9.65 1.13 2.85
CA PHE A 395 -8.45 1.32 3.67
C PHE A 395 -8.79 1.38 5.16
N GLU A 396 -9.83 2.12 5.53
CA GLU A 396 -10.27 2.21 6.91
C GLU A 396 -10.78 0.87 7.44
N LEU A 397 -11.55 0.14 6.62
CA LEU A 397 -12.00 -1.21 6.97
C LEU A 397 -10.80 -2.14 7.27
N LEU A 398 -9.78 -2.13 6.40
CA LEU A 398 -8.58 -2.95 6.57
C LEU A 398 -7.88 -2.65 7.90
N TYR A 399 -7.62 -1.36 8.20
CA TYR A 399 -6.87 -0.99 9.40
C TYR A 399 -7.69 -1.08 10.69
N GLU A 400 -9.01 -1.20 10.62
CA GLU A 400 -9.84 -1.52 11.78
C GLU A 400 -9.88 -3.02 12.11
N LEU A 401 -9.63 -3.93 11.14
CA LEU A 401 -9.67 -5.38 11.36
C LEU A 401 -8.80 -5.83 12.55
N PRO A 402 -7.53 -5.40 12.69
CA PRO A 402 -6.69 -5.83 13.81
C PRO A 402 -7.19 -5.43 15.19
N TRP A 403 -8.00 -4.37 15.28
CA TRP A 403 -8.54 -3.85 16.54
C TRP A 403 -9.89 -4.46 16.93
N ARG A 404 -10.44 -5.36 16.09
CA ARG A 404 -11.71 -6.03 16.31
C ARG A 404 -11.45 -7.52 16.53
N GLU A 405 -11.61 -7.98 17.77
CA GLU A 405 -11.33 -9.38 18.13
C GLU A 405 -12.31 -10.36 17.47
N GLU A 406 -13.56 -9.96 17.28
CA GLU A 406 -14.61 -10.81 16.71
C GLU A 406 -14.93 -10.43 15.28
N ARG A 407 -15.23 -11.45 14.46
CA ARG A 407 -15.75 -11.26 13.10
C ARG A 407 -17.05 -10.47 13.14
N PHE A 408 -17.17 -9.50 12.26
CA PHE A 408 -18.35 -8.65 12.14
C PHE A 408 -18.90 -8.67 10.71
N SER A 409 -20.17 -8.24 10.56
CA SER A 409 -20.77 -8.03 9.24
C SER A 409 -20.26 -6.74 8.62
N PRO A 410 -19.79 -6.79 7.36
CA PRO A 410 -19.44 -5.57 6.61
C PRO A 410 -20.57 -4.54 6.57
N ASP A 411 -21.81 -4.96 6.38
CA ASP A 411 -23.01 -4.11 6.43
C ASP A 411 -23.12 -3.27 7.71
N ILE A 412 -22.91 -3.91 8.88
CA ILE A 412 -23.01 -3.23 10.18
C ILE A 412 -21.87 -2.20 10.30
N TRP A 413 -20.67 -2.59 9.88
CA TRP A 413 -19.53 -1.68 9.88
C TRP A 413 -19.77 -0.48 8.96
N LEU A 414 -20.29 -0.73 7.74
CA LEU A 414 -20.61 0.29 6.75
C LEU A 414 -21.61 1.32 7.30
N GLN A 415 -22.65 0.89 8.02
CA GLN A 415 -23.60 1.82 8.66
C GLN A 415 -22.90 2.73 9.67
N GLY A 416 -21.97 2.21 10.47
CA GLY A 416 -21.15 3.01 11.38
C GLY A 416 -20.25 4.01 10.66
N TYR A 417 -19.63 3.58 9.56
CA TYR A 417 -18.80 4.42 8.70
C TYR A 417 -19.62 5.58 8.10
N LEU A 418 -20.79 5.30 7.54
CA LEU A 418 -21.65 6.32 6.93
C LEU A 418 -22.17 7.35 7.94
N LYS A 419 -22.52 6.92 9.16
CA LYS A 419 -22.91 7.84 10.23
C LYS A 419 -21.79 8.79 10.60
N ALA A 420 -20.59 8.29 10.76
CA ALA A 420 -19.44 9.15 11.03
C ALA A 420 -19.15 10.13 9.88
N ARG A 421 -19.35 9.67 8.63
CA ARG A 421 -19.03 10.41 7.42
C ARG A 421 -20.05 11.48 7.05
N TYR A 422 -21.35 11.20 7.25
CA TYR A 422 -22.44 12.07 6.81
C TYR A 422 -23.30 12.61 7.96
N GLY A 423 -23.14 12.09 9.16
CA GLY A 423 -23.95 12.43 10.35
C GLY A 423 -24.89 11.30 10.75
N ASP A 424 -25.35 11.32 12.01
CA ASP A 424 -26.14 10.24 12.60
C ASP A 424 -27.51 10.03 11.94
N ASP A 425 -28.09 11.11 11.40
CA ASP A 425 -29.40 11.09 10.75
C ASP A 425 -29.27 10.80 9.25
N LEU A 426 -28.94 9.54 8.94
CA LEU A 426 -28.85 9.08 7.55
C LEU A 426 -30.23 8.99 6.90
N SER A 427 -30.36 9.53 5.69
CA SER A 427 -31.58 9.30 4.91
C SER A 427 -31.66 7.85 4.38
N PRO A 428 -32.87 7.32 4.16
CA PRO A 428 -33.06 5.99 3.55
C PRO A 428 -32.35 5.87 2.20
N GLU A 429 -32.33 6.94 1.41
CA GLU A 429 -31.71 6.98 0.08
C GLU A 429 -30.20 6.78 0.17
N VAL A 430 -29.53 7.40 1.15
CA VAL A 430 -28.08 7.19 1.40
C VAL A 430 -27.83 5.72 1.74
N THR A 431 -28.61 5.17 2.66
CA THR A 431 -28.46 3.77 3.08
C THR A 431 -28.68 2.81 1.91
N GLU A 432 -29.70 3.05 1.08
CA GLU A 432 -29.98 2.21 -0.10
C GLU A 432 -28.90 2.35 -1.17
N ALA A 433 -28.39 3.56 -1.43
CA ALA A 433 -27.32 3.80 -2.39
C ALA A 433 -26.04 3.03 -2.01
N TRP A 434 -25.62 3.14 -0.76
CA TRP A 434 -24.41 2.46 -0.29
C TRP A 434 -24.57 0.94 -0.19
N ARG A 435 -25.76 0.44 0.13
CA ARG A 435 -26.03 -1.02 0.03
C ARG A 435 -25.92 -1.51 -1.41
N ALA A 436 -26.41 -0.74 -2.39
CA ALA A 436 -26.25 -1.10 -3.80
C ALA A 436 -24.76 -1.13 -4.21
N LEU A 437 -23.93 -0.19 -3.75
CA LEU A 437 -22.50 -0.15 -4.03
C LEU A 437 -21.74 -1.31 -3.31
N GLU A 438 -22.08 -1.59 -2.06
CA GLU A 438 -21.51 -2.70 -1.30
C GLU A 438 -21.71 -4.03 -2.02
N HIS A 439 -22.90 -4.31 -2.52
CA HIS A 439 -23.21 -5.56 -3.23
C HIS A 439 -22.75 -5.59 -4.69
N THR A 440 -22.13 -4.52 -5.18
CA THR A 440 -21.63 -4.41 -6.56
C THR A 440 -20.16 -4.05 -6.59
N VAL A 441 -19.83 -2.79 -6.75
CA VAL A 441 -18.43 -2.32 -6.96
C VAL A 441 -17.48 -2.67 -5.80
N TYR A 442 -18.01 -2.76 -4.57
CA TYR A 442 -17.24 -3.10 -3.37
C TYR A 442 -17.29 -4.59 -2.99
N ASN A 443 -17.86 -5.43 -3.86
CA ASN A 443 -17.88 -6.88 -3.65
C ASN A 443 -17.55 -7.64 -4.94
N ALA A 444 -16.43 -7.28 -5.58
CA ALA A 444 -15.96 -7.95 -6.78
C ALA A 444 -15.76 -9.45 -6.51
N PRO A 445 -16.36 -10.33 -7.33
CA PRO A 445 -16.31 -11.77 -7.08
C PRO A 445 -14.90 -12.34 -7.33
N LYS A 446 -14.58 -13.47 -6.71
CA LYS A 446 -13.28 -14.14 -6.88
C LYS A 446 -12.94 -14.46 -8.33
N ASN A 447 -13.94 -14.84 -9.14
CA ASN A 447 -13.77 -15.19 -10.55
C ASN A 447 -13.72 -13.97 -11.50
N TYR A 448 -13.85 -12.75 -11.00
CA TYR A 448 -13.62 -11.56 -11.81
C TYR A 448 -12.16 -11.49 -12.24
N GLN A 449 -11.92 -11.46 -13.55
CA GLN A 449 -10.57 -11.54 -14.12
C GLN A 449 -9.76 -10.24 -13.94
N GLY A 450 -10.43 -9.09 -13.81
CA GLY A 450 -9.77 -7.82 -13.53
C GLY A 450 -9.08 -7.80 -12.17
N GLU A 451 -7.97 -7.12 -12.08
CA GLU A 451 -7.18 -7.02 -10.84
C GLU A 451 -7.50 -5.76 -10.01
N GLY A 452 -8.32 -4.87 -10.54
CA GLY A 452 -8.73 -3.64 -9.88
C GLY A 452 -10.08 -3.13 -10.41
N THR A 453 -10.24 -1.83 -10.40
CA THR A 453 -11.44 -1.18 -10.93
C THR A 453 -11.65 -1.51 -12.40
N VAL A 454 -12.92 -1.52 -12.82
CA VAL A 454 -13.27 -1.61 -14.24
C VAL A 454 -12.76 -0.36 -14.96
N GLU A 455 -11.99 -0.55 -16.04
CA GLU A 455 -11.46 0.57 -16.80
C GLU A 455 -12.56 1.34 -17.56
N SER A 456 -12.45 2.66 -17.57
CA SER A 456 -13.28 3.50 -18.43
C SER A 456 -12.70 3.56 -19.85
N LEU A 457 -13.40 3.00 -20.83
CA LEU A 457 -12.99 3.04 -22.23
C LEU A 457 -12.92 4.46 -22.82
N LEU A 458 -13.49 5.46 -22.13
CA LEU A 458 -13.30 6.87 -22.49
C LEU A 458 -11.84 7.32 -22.39
N CYS A 459 -11.03 6.64 -21.57
CA CYS A 459 -9.61 6.93 -21.40
C CYS A 459 -8.73 6.25 -22.47
N ALA A 460 -9.30 5.36 -23.29
CA ALA A 460 -8.58 4.71 -24.38
C ALA A 460 -8.39 5.65 -25.58
N ARG A 461 -7.43 5.34 -26.43
CA ARG A 461 -7.38 5.97 -27.76
C ARG A 461 -8.66 5.61 -28.53
N PRO A 462 -9.30 6.58 -29.21
CA PRO A 462 -10.54 6.32 -29.95
C PRO A 462 -10.38 5.15 -30.93
N GLY A 463 -11.33 4.22 -30.91
CA GLY A 463 -11.35 3.05 -31.79
C GLY A 463 -12.66 2.27 -31.63
N PHE A 464 -12.87 1.29 -32.52
CA PHE A 464 -13.94 0.31 -32.41
C PHE A 464 -13.42 -0.94 -31.68
N HIS A 465 -14.32 -1.71 -31.05
CA HIS A 465 -14.02 -2.98 -30.38
C HIS A 465 -12.98 -2.87 -29.25
N LEU A 466 -13.02 -1.75 -28.55
CA LEU A 466 -12.15 -1.55 -27.40
C LEU A 466 -12.59 -2.46 -26.24
N ASP A 467 -11.65 -3.21 -25.67
CA ASP A 467 -11.87 -4.09 -24.53
C ASP A 467 -11.06 -3.67 -23.28
N ARG A 468 -10.13 -2.71 -23.47
CA ARG A 468 -9.26 -2.20 -22.40
C ARG A 468 -8.67 -0.84 -22.75
N THR A 469 -8.15 -0.12 -21.78
CA THR A 469 -7.39 1.12 -21.93
C THR A 469 -5.90 0.90 -21.74
N SER A 470 -5.54 -0.04 -20.91
CA SER A 470 -4.16 -0.40 -20.58
C SER A 470 -3.87 -1.87 -20.88
N THR A 471 -2.60 -2.25 -20.89
CA THR A 471 -2.17 -3.63 -21.16
C THR A 471 -2.70 -4.62 -20.11
N TRP A 472 -2.86 -4.18 -18.87
CA TRP A 472 -3.26 -5.01 -17.72
C TRP A 472 -4.69 -4.75 -17.27
N GLY A 473 -5.36 -3.78 -17.88
CA GLY A 473 -6.70 -3.39 -17.51
C GLY A 473 -7.78 -4.33 -18.04
N TYR A 474 -8.98 -4.16 -17.51
CA TYR A 474 -10.15 -4.93 -17.86
C TYR A 474 -11.39 -4.03 -17.82
N ALA A 475 -12.07 -3.88 -18.94
CA ALA A 475 -13.22 -2.96 -19.06
C ALA A 475 -14.58 -3.66 -18.92
N LYS A 476 -14.62 -5.01 -18.80
CA LYS A 476 -15.87 -5.75 -18.66
C LYS A 476 -16.41 -5.62 -17.24
N LEU A 477 -17.63 -5.10 -17.12
CA LEU A 477 -18.33 -4.99 -15.84
C LEU A 477 -18.66 -6.37 -15.27
N PHE A 478 -18.49 -6.53 -13.96
CA PHE A 478 -18.94 -7.72 -13.20
C PHE A 478 -20.27 -7.46 -12.47
N TYR A 479 -20.82 -6.27 -12.62
CA TYR A 479 -22.11 -5.83 -12.07
C TYR A 479 -22.93 -5.12 -13.16
N SER A 480 -24.22 -4.88 -12.87
CA SER A 480 -25.06 -4.07 -13.76
C SER A 480 -24.73 -2.59 -13.65
N PRO A 481 -24.51 -1.86 -14.75
CA PRO A 481 -24.30 -0.41 -14.72
C PRO A 481 -25.51 0.35 -14.15
N ASP A 482 -26.70 -0.26 -14.13
CA ASP A 482 -27.89 0.33 -13.50
C ASP A 482 -27.74 0.44 -11.98
N SER A 483 -26.88 -0.36 -11.36
CA SER A 483 -26.65 -0.32 -9.91
C SER A 483 -25.90 0.96 -9.49
N THR A 484 -24.84 1.33 -10.20
CA THR A 484 -24.12 2.58 -9.95
C THR A 484 -24.94 3.79 -10.35
N ALA A 485 -25.74 3.70 -11.44
CA ALA A 485 -26.68 4.73 -11.83
C ALA A 485 -27.78 4.96 -10.77
N LYS A 486 -28.34 3.89 -10.20
CA LYS A 486 -29.32 3.97 -9.12
C LYS A 486 -28.71 4.61 -7.87
N ALA A 487 -27.50 4.20 -7.47
CA ALA A 487 -26.80 4.80 -6.32
C ALA A 487 -26.58 6.31 -6.53
N ALA A 488 -26.11 6.73 -7.71
CA ALA A 488 -25.93 8.12 -8.06
C ALA A 488 -27.24 8.91 -7.98
N GLN A 489 -28.34 8.37 -8.53
CA GLN A 489 -29.67 9.02 -8.51
C GLN A 489 -30.21 9.18 -7.09
N LEU A 490 -30.06 8.16 -6.25
CA LEU A 490 -30.50 8.21 -4.84
C LEU A 490 -29.73 9.30 -4.08
N LEU A 491 -28.41 9.38 -4.22
CA LEU A 491 -27.61 10.43 -3.57
C LEU A 491 -27.92 11.82 -4.12
N LEU A 492 -28.11 11.97 -5.42
CA LEU A 492 -28.54 13.23 -6.04
C LEU A 492 -29.88 13.70 -5.49
N SER A 493 -30.84 12.81 -5.25
CA SER A 493 -32.17 13.16 -4.77
C SER A 493 -32.16 13.77 -3.37
N VAL A 494 -31.12 13.56 -2.58
CA VAL A 494 -30.94 14.07 -1.21
C VAL A 494 -29.78 15.06 -1.05
N ALA A 495 -29.17 15.49 -2.16
CA ALA A 495 -27.96 16.31 -2.14
C ALA A 495 -28.14 17.63 -1.38
N ASP A 496 -29.31 18.26 -1.48
CA ASP A 496 -29.60 19.50 -0.75
C ASP A 496 -29.59 19.33 0.80
N ARG A 497 -29.95 18.14 1.29
CA ARG A 497 -29.91 17.81 2.72
C ARG A 497 -28.46 17.75 3.25
N TYR A 498 -27.51 17.30 2.43
CA TYR A 498 -26.12 17.12 2.81
C TYR A 498 -25.21 18.23 2.29
N LYS A 499 -25.77 19.32 1.78
CA LYS A 499 -25.01 20.46 1.26
C LYS A 499 -24.03 21.01 2.30
N GLY A 500 -22.75 21.16 1.92
CA GLY A 500 -21.67 21.59 2.80
C GLY A 500 -21.04 20.48 3.63
N ASN A 501 -21.46 19.21 3.47
CA ASN A 501 -20.75 18.06 3.95
C ASN A 501 -19.72 17.62 2.87
N ASN A 502 -18.48 17.99 3.06
CA ASN A 502 -17.40 17.73 2.08
C ASN A 502 -17.24 16.25 1.75
N ASN A 503 -17.46 15.36 2.74
CA ASN A 503 -17.38 13.92 2.51
C ASN A 503 -18.50 13.43 1.58
N PHE A 504 -19.72 13.89 1.81
CA PHE A 504 -20.85 13.54 0.95
C PHE A 504 -20.69 14.10 -0.46
N GLU A 505 -20.27 15.35 -0.60
CA GLU A 505 -20.05 15.99 -1.90
C GLU A 505 -18.97 15.28 -2.72
N TYR A 506 -17.86 14.87 -2.06
CA TYR A 506 -16.82 14.09 -2.70
C TYR A 506 -17.34 12.73 -3.19
N ASP A 507 -18.00 11.97 -2.33
CA ASP A 507 -18.51 10.64 -2.66
C ASP A 507 -19.60 10.72 -3.76
N LEU A 508 -20.46 11.73 -3.72
CA LEU A 508 -21.45 11.97 -4.77
C LEU A 508 -20.78 12.17 -6.14
N VAL A 509 -19.74 13.01 -6.20
CA VAL A 509 -18.99 13.24 -7.45
C VAL A 509 -18.34 11.95 -7.95
N ASP A 510 -17.70 11.20 -7.05
CA ASP A 510 -17.00 9.97 -7.42
C ASP A 510 -17.97 8.87 -7.89
N ILE A 511 -19.10 8.71 -7.22
CA ILE A 511 -20.15 7.75 -7.61
C ILE A 511 -20.80 8.15 -8.95
N VAL A 512 -21.08 9.43 -9.17
CA VAL A 512 -21.59 9.92 -10.47
C VAL A 512 -20.57 9.69 -11.57
N ARG A 513 -19.30 9.99 -11.35
CA ARG A 513 -18.21 9.72 -12.28
C ARG A 513 -18.17 8.24 -12.66
N GLN A 514 -18.24 7.34 -11.68
CA GLN A 514 -18.25 5.89 -11.94
C GLN A 514 -19.46 5.48 -12.79
N SER A 515 -20.66 5.96 -12.42
CA SER A 515 -21.89 5.68 -13.18
C SER A 515 -21.80 6.13 -14.64
N LEU A 516 -21.21 7.31 -14.89
CA LEU A 516 -21.01 7.81 -16.25
C LEU A 516 -19.96 6.99 -17.02
N ALA A 517 -18.89 6.55 -16.36
CA ALA A 517 -17.88 5.67 -16.96
C ALA A 517 -18.48 4.31 -17.35
N ASP A 518 -19.27 3.71 -16.46
CA ASP A 518 -19.96 2.44 -16.71
C ASP A 518 -20.92 2.54 -17.91
N LYS A 519 -21.71 3.61 -17.96
CA LYS A 519 -22.63 3.88 -19.07
C LYS A 519 -21.88 4.12 -20.38
N ALA A 520 -20.75 4.80 -20.34
CA ALA A 520 -19.93 5.03 -21.54
C ALA A 520 -19.37 3.71 -22.11
N ASN A 521 -18.92 2.79 -21.27
CA ASN A 521 -18.47 1.47 -21.72
C ASN A 521 -19.57 0.73 -22.50
N VAL A 522 -20.81 0.74 -21.99
CA VAL A 522 -21.96 0.13 -22.68
C VAL A 522 -22.24 0.81 -24.03
N LEU A 523 -22.26 2.15 -24.05
CA LEU A 523 -22.52 2.90 -25.30
C LEU A 523 -21.43 2.68 -26.36
N LEU A 524 -20.16 2.59 -25.96
CA LEU A 524 -19.05 2.33 -26.89
C LEU A 524 -19.17 0.93 -27.51
N GLU A 525 -19.62 -0.06 -26.75
CA GLU A 525 -19.91 -1.39 -27.27
C GLU A 525 -21.08 -1.37 -28.28
N GLU A 526 -22.18 -0.68 -27.96
CA GLU A 526 -23.33 -0.51 -28.86
C GLU A 526 -22.94 0.22 -30.16
N ILE A 527 -22.07 1.23 -30.10
CA ILE A 527 -21.53 1.94 -31.25
C ILE A 527 -20.75 0.97 -32.14
N SER A 528 -19.86 0.16 -31.56
CA SER A 528 -19.05 -0.82 -32.30
C SER A 528 -19.95 -1.84 -33.03
N GLN A 529 -20.94 -2.40 -32.31
CA GLN A 529 -21.90 -3.34 -32.88
C GLN A 529 -22.77 -2.71 -33.98
N SER A 530 -23.11 -1.42 -33.87
CA SER A 530 -23.89 -0.70 -34.88
C SER A 530 -23.07 -0.39 -36.11
N TYR A 531 -21.76 -0.16 -35.94
CA TYR A 531 -20.83 0.01 -37.05
C TYR A 531 -20.69 -1.27 -37.89
N ASP A 532 -20.56 -2.43 -37.20
CA ASP A 532 -20.42 -3.73 -37.88
C ASP A 532 -21.64 -4.15 -38.69
N ARG A 533 -22.81 -3.63 -38.33
CA ARG A 533 -24.07 -3.93 -39.05
C ARG A 533 -24.28 -3.10 -40.32
N LYS A 534 -23.40 -2.14 -40.61
CA LYS A 534 -23.41 -1.35 -41.86
C LYS A 534 -22.58 -2.00 -42.95
#